data_fc4e86c6884a9319857e4e560c8ff621
#
_entry.id   fc4e86c6884a9319857e4e560c8ff621
#
_cell.length_a   1.000
_cell.length_b   1.000
_cell.length_c   1.000
_cell.angle_alpha   90.00
_cell.angle_beta   90.00
_cell.angle_gamma   90.00
#
_symmetry.space_group_name_H-M   'P 1'
#
loop_
_entity.id
_entity.type
_entity.pdbx_description
1 polymer ?
#
loop_
_entity_poly.entity_id
_entity_poly.type
_entity_poly.pdbx_seq_one_letter_code
_entity_poly.pdbx_strand_id
1 'polypeptide(L)'
;RAEGKRVLILTTTKMMVPQEQEIFAAYEQTGQESVILDTGAVSKECRAAEKQLKERVQSVLDTYGCCVAGSLIPGTEKFGMLPEKLMEDLLYLADEILIEADGSAHMPVKAPAEHEPVLFPYMDEVVIVMGAHAIGKPLQEVCHRADYAKKILKCDADKIVTATDIR
;
A
#
# COMPACT_ATOMS: atom_id res chain seq x y z
N ARG A 1 -6.27 8.38 -16.09
CA ARG A 1 -7.01 9.58 -15.61
C ARG A 1 -8.50 9.28 -15.74
N ALA A 2 -9.16 9.03 -14.64
CA ALA A 2 -10.61 8.98 -14.61
C ALA A 2 -11.14 10.43 -14.71
N GLU A 3 -11.59 10.86 -15.89
CA GLU A 3 -12.44 12.03 -16.17
C GLU A 3 -12.19 13.31 -15.34
N GLY A 4 -10.90 13.71 -15.19
CA GLY A 4 -10.56 14.95 -14.48
C GLY A 4 -10.46 14.83 -12.95
N LYS A 5 -10.70 13.67 -12.36
CA LYS A 5 -10.54 13.42 -10.94
C LYS A 5 -9.07 13.39 -10.52
N ARG A 6 -8.78 13.89 -9.33
CA ARG A 6 -7.47 13.78 -8.68
C ARG A 6 -7.40 12.47 -7.94
N VAL A 7 -6.35 11.70 -8.19
CA VAL A 7 -6.16 10.36 -7.62
C VAL A 7 -4.92 10.34 -6.73
N LEU A 8 -5.07 9.94 -5.48
CA LEU A 8 -3.97 9.71 -4.55
C LEU A 8 -3.76 8.21 -4.35
N ILE A 9 -2.52 7.75 -4.52
CA ILE A 9 -2.13 6.35 -4.33
C ILE A 9 -1.28 6.25 -3.06
N LEU A 10 -1.71 5.40 -2.14
CA LEU A 10 -1.06 5.11 -0.86
C LEU A 10 -0.80 3.60 -0.73
N THR A 11 -0.11 3.21 0.34
CA THR A 11 0.08 1.79 0.67
C THR A 11 0.07 1.56 2.17
N THR A 12 -0.39 0.40 2.61
CA THR A 12 -0.19 -0.15 3.96
C THR A 12 0.86 -1.26 3.98
N THR A 13 1.49 -1.54 2.85
CA THR A 13 2.56 -2.53 2.66
C THR A 13 3.84 -1.86 2.15
N LYS A 14 4.57 -2.48 1.24
CA LYS A 14 5.80 -1.94 0.64
C LYS A 14 5.69 -1.95 -0.87
N MET A 15 5.80 -0.78 -1.47
CA MET A 15 5.79 -0.60 -2.93
C MET A 15 7.16 -0.12 -3.44
N MET A 16 7.42 -0.34 -4.73
CA MET A 16 8.53 0.30 -5.41
C MET A 16 8.24 1.78 -5.65
N VAL A 17 9.25 2.62 -5.50
CA VAL A 17 9.13 4.03 -5.87
C VAL A 17 8.81 4.12 -7.36
N PRO A 18 7.84 4.96 -7.77
CA PRO A 18 7.49 5.11 -9.18
C PRO A 18 8.68 5.55 -10.04
N GLN A 19 8.71 5.13 -11.30
CA GLN A 19 9.72 5.60 -12.25
C GLN A 19 9.54 7.10 -12.55
N GLU A 20 8.30 7.54 -12.62
CA GLU A 20 7.92 8.95 -12.77
C GLU A 20 8.02 9.67 -11.44
N GLN A 21 9.24 10.16 -11.11
CA GLN A 21 9.55 10.79 -9.82
C GLN A 21 8.71 12.06 -9.57
N GLU A 22 8.22 12.71 -10.61
CA GLU A 22 7.41 13.94 -10.52
C GLU A 22 6.10 13.73 -9.76
N ILE A 23 5.51 12.53 -9.88
CA ILE A 23 4.26 12.19 -9.20
C ILE A 23 4.45 11.60 -7.81
N PHE A 24 5.70 11.47 -7.33
CA PHE A 24 6.00 10.90 -6.03
C PHE A 24 6.23 11.97 -4.96
N ALA A 25 5.48 11.87 -3.86
CA ALA A 25 5.65 12.66 -2.66
C ALA A 25 6.22 11.79 -1.54
N ALA A 26 7.52 11.92 -1.31
CA ALA A 26 8.22 11.17 -0.29
C ALA A 26 8.03 11.79 1.10
N TYR A 27 7.77 10.95 2.10
CA TYR A 27 7.89 11.28 3.51
C TYR A 27 9.20 10.70 4.03
N GLU A 28 10.11 11.57 4.44
CA GLU A 28 11.34 11.18 5.10
C GLU A 28 11.15 11.31 6.61
N GLN A 29 11.19 10.18 7.30
CA GLN A 29 11.29 10.22 8.75
C GLN A 29 12.66 10.79 9.09
N THR A 30 12.68 12.02 9.57
CA THR A 30 13.89 12.62 10.12
C THR A 30 14.36 11.79 11.31
N GLY A 31 15.45 11.08 11.11
CA GLY A 31 16.20 10.06 11.89
C GLY A 31 16.21 10.06 13.42
N GLN A 32 15.09 10.23 14.04
CA GLN A 32 14.82 9.78 15.40
C GLN A 32 13.49 9.04 15.37
N GLU A 33 13.53 7.77 15.79
CA GLU A 33 12.33 7.10 16.28
C GLU A 33 11.49 8.16 16.99
N SER A 34 10.21 8.23 16.64
CA SER A 34 9.29 9.16 17.30
C SER A 34 9.50 9.01 18.80
N VAL A 35 10.36 9.84 19.37
CA VAL A 35 10.41 10.02 20.80
C VAL A 35 9.04 10.61 21.10
N ILE A 36 8.11 9.72 21.45
CA ILE A 36 6.93 10.09 22.19
C ILE A 36 7.52 10.69 23.45
N LEU A 37 7.68 12.01 23.45
CA LEU A 37 7.93 12.72 24.68
C LEU A 37 6.83 12.26 25.63
N ASP A 38 7.14 12.01 26.89
CA ASP A 38 6.23 11.59 27.96
C ASP A 38 4.91 12.41 28.03
N THR A 39 4.78 13.43 27.23
CA THR A 39 3.65 14.34 27.10
C THR A 39 2.71 14.03 25.93
N GLY A 40 2.96 13.02 25.09
CA GLY A 40 2.15 12.73 23.90
C GLY A 40 2.26 13.78 22.76
N ALA A 41 3.17 14.73 22.85
CA ALA A 41 3.34 15.80 21.86
C ALA A 41 4.27 15.37 20.72
N VAL A 42 3.78 15.48 19.48
CA VAL A 42 4.59 15.31 18.26
C VAL A 42 5.63 16.43 18.17
N SER A 43 6.89 16.10 17.82
CA SER A 43 7.96 17.08 17.72
C SER A 43 7.68 18.16 16.67
N LYS A 44 8.31 19.33 16.78
CA LYS A 44 8.14 20.42 15.79
C LYS A 44 8.65 20.01 14.41
N GLU A 45 9.72 19.23 14.37
CA GLU A 45 10.33 18.70 13.15
C GLU A 45 9.39 17.72 12.44
N CYS A 46 8.71 16.84 13.17
CA CYS A 46 7.72 15.91 12.61
C CYS A 46 6.53 16.66 12.00
N ARG A 47 6.00 17.68 12.69
CA ARG A 47 4.91 18.52 12.15
C ARG A 47 5.32 19.30 10.90
N ALA A 48 6.58 19.74 10.83
CA ALA A 48 7.10 20.42 9.65
C ALA A 48 7.18 19.45 8.45
N ALA A 49 7.67 18.23 8.67
CA ALA A 49 7.74 17.18 7.64
C ALA A 49 6.33 16.78 7.15
N GLU A 50 5.37 16.61 8.05
CA GLU A 50 3.98 16.32 7.70
C GLU A 50 3.36 17.44 6.85
N LYS A 51 3.57 18.70 7.24
CA LYS A 51 3.09 19.85 6.49
C LYS A 51 3.71 19.90 5.10
N GLN A 52 5.02 19.70 4.99
CA GLN A 52 5.73 19.69 3.72
C GLN A 52 5.23 18.58 2.80
N LEU A 53 4.96 17.38 3.32
CA LEU A 53 4.36 16.31 2.55
C LEU A 53 2.99 16.70 1.99
N LYS A 54 2.10 17.26 2.83
CA LYS A 54 0.76 17.70 2.41
C LYS A 54 0.82 18.73 1.28
N GLU A 55 1.70 19.74 1.42
CA GLU A 55 1.93 20.75 0.39
C GLU A 55 2.46 20.12 -0.91
N ARG A 56 3.38 19.16 -0.82
CA ARG A 56 3.90 18.45 -1.97
C ARG A 56 2.81 17.61 -2.65
N VAL A 57 2.02 16.83 -1.89
CA VAL A 57 0.90 16.03 -2.42
C VAL A 57 -0.08 16.93 -3.16
N GLN A 58 -0.49 18.06 -2.54
CA GLN A 58 -1.41 19.00 -3.17
C GLN A 58 -0.85 19.55 -4.50
N SER A 59 0.41 20.00 -4.50
CA SER A 59 1.07 20.52 -5.69
C SER A 59 1.15 19.49 -6.82
N VAL A 60 1.46 18.23 -6.49
CA VAL A 60 1.54 17.13 -7.46
C VAL A 60 0.15 16.82 -8.03
N LEU A 61 -0.88 16.73 -7.18
CA LEU A 61 -2.26 16.49 -7.61
C LEU A 61 -2.77 17.61 -8.53
N ASP A 62 -2.49 18.87 -8.20
CA ASP A 62 -2.91 20.01 -9.00
C ASP A 62 -2.21 20.04 -10.37
N THR A 63 -0.96 19.60 -10.43
CA THR A 63 -0.16 19.61 -11.66
C THR A 63 -0.44 18.41 -12.56
N TYR A 64 -0.50 17.21 -11.98
CA TYR A 64 -0.53 15.94 -12.73
C TYR A 64 -1.86 15.19 -12.63
N GLY A 65 -2.71 15.55 -11.66
CA GLY A 65 -3.97 14.86 -11.37
C GLY A 65 -3.80 13.48 -10.73
N CYS A 66 -2.56 13.06 -10.45
CA CYS A 66 -2.24 11.82 -9.77
C CYS A 66 -1.02 12.02 -8.89
N CYS A 67 -1.04 11.48 -7.67
CA CYS A 67 0.09 11.49 -6.76
C CYS A 67 0.25 10.12 -6.11
N VAL A 68 1.47 9.64 -5.97
CA VAL A 68 1.82 8.49 -5.12
C VAL A 68 2.53 9.03 -3.88
N ALA A 69 2.11 8.63 -2.68
CA ALA A 69 2.74 9.11 -1.46
C ALA A 69 3.05 7.97 -0.48
N GLY A 70 4.17 8.07 0.22
CA GLY A 70 4.59 7.08 1.20
C GLY A 70 5.89 7.42 1.92
N SER A 71 6.21 6.66 2.96
CA SER A 71 7.45 6.78 3.73
C SER A 71 8.59 6.07 3.03
N LEU A 72 9.66 6.76 2.67
CA LEU A 72 10.86 6.14 2.11
C LEU A 72 11.47 5.14 3.09
N ILE A 73 11.87 3.98 2.59
CA ILE A 73 12.56 2.97 3.37
C ILE A 73 14.07 3.14 3.11
N PRO A 74 14.84 3.58 4.13
CA PRO A 74 16.26 3.86 3.96
C PRO A 74 17.05 2.70 3.34
N GLY A 75 17.93 3.02 2.38
CA GLY A 75 18.79 2.04 1.70
C GLY A 75 18.06 1.13 0.69
N THR A 76 16.83 1.47 0.30
CA THR A 76 16.05 0.73 -0.70
C THR A 76 15.39 1.66 -1.70
N GLU A 77 14.94 1.10 -2.83
CA GLU A 77 14.07 1.79 -3.81
C GLU A 77 12.58 1.55 -3.51
N LYS A 78 12.24 1.44 -2.22
CA LYS A 78 10.87 1.17 -1.77
C LYS A 78 10.37 2.25 -0.82
N PHE A 79 9.07 2.36 -0.79
CA PHE A 79 8.37 3.12 0.24
C PHE A 79 7.32 2.25 0.92
N GLY A 80 6.92 2.66 2.10
CA GLY A 80 5.92 1.98 2.92
C GLY A 80 4.83 2.92 3.39
N MET A 81 4.05 2.44 4.34
CA MET A 81 2.93 3.16 4.92
C MET A 81 3.38 4.48 5.57
N LEU A 82 2.59 5.51 5.37
CA LEU A 82 2.66 6.74 6.15
C LEU A 82 2.10 6.52 7.57
N PRO A 83 2.44 7.37 8.55
CA PRO A 83 1.71 7.38 9.81
C PRO A 83 0.21 7.45 9.59
N GLU A 84 -0.58 6.64 10.32
CA GLU A 84 -2.04 6.50 10.10
C GLU A 84 -2.75 7.85 10.11
N LYS A 85 -2.46 8.70 11.10
CA LYS A 85 -3.04 10.04 11.19
C LYS A 85 -2.73 10.91 9.97
N LEU A 86 -1.52 10.77 9.42
CA LEU A 86 -1.15 11.51 8.22
C LEU A 86 -1.87 10.97 6.98
N MET A 87 -2.08 9.65 6.87
CA MET A 87 -2.93 9.07 5.82
C MET A 87 -4.35 9.64 5.89
N GLU A 88 -4.98 9.66 7.08
CA GLU A 88 -6.30 10.27 7.27
C GLU A 88 -6.36 11.73 6.81
N ASP A 89 -5.34 12.52 7.17
CA ASP A 89 -5.28 13.93 6.80
C ASP A 89 -5.14 14.14 5.27
N LEU A 90 -4.58 13.17 4.54
CA LEU A 90 -4.45 13.23 3.09
C LEU A 90 -5.74 12.86 2.34
N LEU A 91 -6.71 12.19 2.98
CA LEU A 91 -7.96 11.76 2.34
C LEU A 91 -8.74 12.92 1.72
N TYR A 92 -8.60 14.12 2.27
CA TYR A 92 -9.33 15.31 1.81
C TYR A 92 -8.67 16.05 0.64
N LEU A 93 -7.48 15.59 0.18
CA LEU A 93 -6.74 16.26 -0.88
C LEU A 93 -7.07 15.73 -2.28
N ALA A 94 -7.67 14.56 -2.40
CA ALA A 94 -7.97 13.90 -3.66
C ALA A 94 -9.46 13.50 -3.76
N ASP A 95 -9.92 13.28 -4.98
CA ASP A 95 -11.29 12.88 -5.25
C ASP A 95 -11.44 11.35 -5.14
N GLU A 96 -10.36 10.62 -5.40
CA GLU A 96 -10.27 9.16 -5.25
C GLU A 96 -8.94 8.78 -4.59
N ILE A 97 -8.99 7.79 -3.71
CA ILE A 97 -7.82 7.27 -3.00
C ILE A 97 -7.72 5.77 -3.22
N LEU A 98 -6.59 5.34 -3.75
CA LEU A 98 -6.28 3.94 -3.96
C LEU A 98 -5.22 3.52 -2.93
N ILE A 99 -5.49 2.46 -2.17
CA ILE A 99 -4.57 1.97 -1.15
C ILE A 99 -4.18 0.53 -1.46
N GLU A 100 -2.90 0.27 -1.75
CA GLU A 100 -2.40 -1.10 -1.80
C GLU A 100 -2.29 -1.65 -0.38
N ALA A 101 -3.15 -2.59 -0.04
CA ALA A 101 -3.25 -3.15 1.31
C ALA A 101 -2.58 -4.53 1.46
N ASP A 102 -2.19 -5.17 0.36
CA ASP A 102 -1.69 -6.54 0.38
C ASP A 102 -0.77 -6.89 -0.80
N GLY A 103 0.53 -6.81 -0.60
CA GLY A 103 1.52 -7.17 -1.61
C GLY A 103 1.71 -8.69 -1.74
N SER A 104 1.76 -9.21 -2.97
CA SER A 104 1.85 -10.65 -3.28
C SER A 104 3.24 -11.15 -3.68
N ALA A 105 4.29 -10.34 -3.54
CA ALA A 105 5.66 -10.66 -3.99
C ALA A 105 5.72 -11.12 -5.46
N HIS A 106 5.00 -10.42 -6.35
CA HIS A 106 4.85 -10.72 -7.78
C HIS A 106 4.18 -12.05 -8.11
N MET A 107 3.59 -12.74 -7.13
CA MET A 107 2.80 -13.95 -7.37
C MET A 107 1.36 -13.58 -7.80
N PRO A 108 0.75 -14.34 -8.71
CA PRO A 108 -0.59 -14.04 -9.22
C PRO A 108 -1.70 -14.20 -8.20
N VAL A 109 -1.49 -15.02 -7.19
CA VAL A 109 -2.43 -15.19 -6.07
C VAL A 109 -1.67 -15.17 -4.74
N LYS A 110 -2.39 -14.90 -3.66
CA LYS A 110 -1.84 -14.88 -2.30
C LYS A 110 -2.86 -15.41 -1.30
N ALA A 111 -2.35 -16.13 -0.30
CA ALA A 111 -3.08 -16.38 0.93
C ALA A 111 -2.58 -15.38 1.99
N PRO A 112 -3.41 -14.42 2.43
CA PRO A 112 -2.99 -13.42 3.41
C PRO A 112 -2.70 -14.06 4.77
N ALA A 113 -1.74 -13.50 5.49
CA ALA A 113 -1.49 -13.87 6.89
C ALA A 113 -2.55 -13.23 7.81
N GLU A 114 -2.56 -13.63 9.10
CA GLU A 114 -3.55 -13.14 10.07
C GLU A 114 -3.56 -11.61 10.27
N HIS A 115 -2.43 -10.95 10.00
CA HIS A 115 -2.28 -9.50 10.09
C HIS A 115 -2.46 -8.78 8.73
N GLU A 116 -2.89 -9.48 7.70
CA GLU A 116 -3.07 -8.96 6.34
C GLU A 116 -4.49 -9.27 5.82
N PRO A 117 -5.06 -8.40 5.01
CA PRO A 117 -4.60 -7.05 4.66
C PRO A 117 -4.77 -6.06 5.83
N VAL A 118 -3.96 -4.98 5.83
CA VAL A 118 -4.15 -3.87 6.77
C VAL A 118 -5.21 -2.93 6.20
N LEU A 119 -6.40 -2.97 6.77
CA LEU A 119 -7.55 -2.16 6.35
C LEU A 119 -7.91 -1.15 7.44
N PHE A 120 -8.39 0.02 7.02
CA PHE A 120 -8.83 1.08 7.91
C PHE A 120 -10.34 1.31 7.82
N PRO A 121 -10.98 1.79 8.90
CA PRO A 121 -12.43 2.02 8.92
C PRO A 121 -12.94 3.05 7.91
N TYR A 122 -12.07 3.89 7.36
CA TYR A 122 -12.40 4.91 6.37
C TYR A 122 -12.31 4.43 4.91
N MET A 123 -12.03 3.15 4.67
CA MET A 123 -12.07 2.57 3.33
C MET A 123 -13.52 2.24 2.94
N ASP A 124 -13.97 2.76 1.79
CA ASP A 124 -15.34 2.56 1.30
C ASP A 124 -15.51 1.21 0.61
N GLU A 125 -14.46 0.74 -0.07
CA GLU A 125 -14.50 -0.48 -0.87
C GLU A 125 -13.19 -1.27 -0.76
N VAL A 126 -13.29 -2.59 -0.77
CA VAL A 126 -12.15 -3.51 -0.82
C VAL A 126 -12.23 -4.32 -2.11
N VAL A 127 -11.24 -4.13 -2.99
CA VAL A 127 -11.14 -4.86 -4.25
C VAL A 127 -10.10 -5.96 -4.13
N ILE A 128 -10.52 -7.21 -4.27
CA ILE A 128 -9.62 -8.37 -4.29
C ILE A 128 -9.15 -8.60 -5.72
N VAL A 129 -7.82 -8.53 -5.94
CA VAL A 129 -7.21 -8.73 -7.25
C VAL A 129 -6.44 -10.04 -7.27
N MET A 130 -6.77 -10.91 -8.22
CA MET A 130 -6.09 -12.18 -8.44
C MET A 130 -5.73 -12.36 -9.91
N GLY A 131 -4.53 -12.89 -10.19
CA GLY A 131 -4.07 -13.15 -11.54
C GLY A 131 -4.68 -14.41 -12.12
N ALA A 132 -5.58 -14.28 -13.10
CA ALA A 132 -6.23 -15.43 -13.77
C ALA A 132 -5.22 -16.42 -14.40
N HIS A 133 -3.99 -15.99 -14.68
CA HIS A 133 -2.92 -16.84 -15.20
C HIS A 133 -2.35 -17.85 -14.16
N ALA A 134 -2.84 -17.81 -12.93
CA ALA A 134 -2.62 -18.88 -11.94
C ALA A 134 -3.38 -20.16 -12.26
N ILE A 135 -4.52 -20.04 -12.94
CA ILE A 135 -5.37 -21.20 -13.27
C ILE A 135 -4.61 -22.18 -14.15
N GLY A 136 -4.67 -23.47 -13.81
CA GLY A 136 -3.95 -24.54 -14.51
C GLY A 136 -2.51 -24.76 -14.06
N LYS A 137 -2.03 -24.03 -13.05
CA LYS A 137 -0.66 -24.18 -12.51
C LYS A 137 -0.67 -24.75 -11.09
N PRO A 138 0.43 -25.38 -10.65
CA PRO A 138 0.58 -25.86 -9.28
C PRO A 138 0.51 -24.70 -8.27
N LEU A 139 -0.22 -24.89 -7.18
CA LEU A 139 -0.44 -23.88 -6.13
C LEU A 139 0.89 -23.29 -5.60
N GLN A 140 1.88 -24.16 -5.38
CA GLN A 140 3.20 -23.76 -4.88
C GLN A 140 3.98 -22.82 -5.81
N GLU A 141 3.68 -22.83 -7.12
CA GLU A 141 4.39 -22.03 -8.12
C GLU A 141 3.76 -20.63 -8.30
N VAL A 142 2.49 -20.48 -7.90
CA VAL A 142 1.70 -19.29 -8.22
C VAL A 142 1.13 -18.59 -7.02
N CYS A 143 1.26 -19.16 -5.82
CA CYS A 143 0.66 -18.60 -4.61
C CYS A 143 1.72 -18.11 -3.62
N HIS A 144 1.72 -16.82 -3.34
CA HIS A 144 2.46 -16.29 -2.20
C HIS A 144 1.88 -16.85 -0.91
N ARG A 145 2.71 -17.47 -0.06
CA ARG A 145 2.32 -18.22 1.14
C ARG A 145 1.45 -19.44 0.83
N ALA A 146 1.89 -20.26 -0.11
CA ALA A 146 1.21 -21.50 -0.48
C ALA A 146 0.88 -22.42 0.72
N ASP A 147 1.68 -22.39 1.81
CA ASP A 147 1.40 -23.16 3.04
C ASP A 147 0.15 -22.69 3.79
N TYR A 148 -0.17 -21.40 3.73
CA TYR A 148 -1.46 -20.91 4.24
C TYR A 148 -2.61 -21.31 3.33
N ALA A 149 -2.42 -21.16 2.00
CA ALA A 149 -3.42 -21.59 1.03
C ALA A 149 -3.76 -23.08 1.17
N LYS A 150 -2.77 -23.95 1.34
CA LYS A 150 -2.98 -25.39 1.59
C LYS A 150 -3.90 -25.64 2.79
N LYS A 151 -3.68 -24.92 3.88
CA LYS A 151 -4.51 -25.06 5.09
C LYS A 151 -5.96 -24.63 4.83
N ILE A 152 -6.16 -23.51 4.12
CA ILE A 152 -7.48 -22.97 3.79
C ILE A 152 -8.21 -23.90 2.84
N LEU A 153 -7.54 -24.34 1.76
CA LEU A 153 -8.10 -25.17 0.70
C LEU A 153 -8.14 -26.67 1.08
N LYS A 154 -7.49 -27.06 2.19
CA LYS A 154 -7.34 -28.46 2.66
C LYS A 154 -6.78 -29.36 1.54
N CYS A 155 -5.69 -28.94 0.91
CA CYS A 155 -5.09 -29.60 -0.25
C CYS A 155 -3.56 -29.69 -0.12
N ASP A 156 -2.92 -30.42 -1.04
CA ASP A 156 -1.47 -30.50 -1.16
C ASP A 156 -0.88 -29.36 -2.01
N ALA A 157 0.44 -29.19 -1.96
CA ALA A 157 1.12 -28.07 -2.61
C ALA A 157 1.12 -28.16 -4.15
N ASP A 158 1.03 -29.37 -4.68
CA ASP A 158 0.99 -29.69 -6.11
C ASP A 158 -0.43 -29.60 -6.70
N LYS A 159 -1.44 -29.30 -5.86
CA LYS A 159 -2.81 -29.03 -6.33
C LYS A 159 -2.78 -28.00 -7.47
N ILE A 160 -3.39 -28.36 -8.59
CA ILE A 160 -3.60 -27.44 -9.70
C ILE A 160 -4.68 -26.42 -9.35
N VAL A 161 -4.35 -25.15 -9.48
CA VAL A 161 -5.29 -24.05 -9.21
C VAL A 161 -6.40 -24.03 -10.24
N THR A 162 -7.63 -23.96 -9.78
CA THR A 162 -8.83 -23.86 -10.62
C THR A 162 -9.52 -22.52 -10.44
N ALA A 163 -10.45 -22.18 -11.32
CA ALA A 163 -11.25 -20.96 -11.20
C ALA A 163 -12.09 -20.92 -9.91
N THR A 164 -12.40 -22.08 -9.32
CA THR A 164 -13.14 -22.17 -8.06
C THR A 164 -12.27 -21.83 -6.86
N ASP A 165 -10.98 -22.10 -6.92
CA ASP A 165 -10.04 -21.84 -5.83
C ASP A 165 -9.72 -20.34 -5.66
N ILE A 166 -9.99 -19.52 -6.67
CA ILE A 166 -9.76 -18.07 -6.70
C ILE A 166 -11.07 -17.26 -6.67
N ARG A 167 -12.13 -17.84 -6.21
CA ARG A 167 -13.43 -17.22 -5.91
C ARG A 167 -13.55 -17.06 -4.40
#